data_cc824ec0ece97aa28342b8916ed5956f
#
_entry.id   cc824ec0ece97aa28342b8916ed5956f
#
_cell.length_a   1.000
_cell.length_b   1.000
_cell.length_c   1.000
_cell.angle_alpha   90.00
_cell.angle_beta   90.00
_cell.angle_gamma   90.00
#
_symmetry.space_group_name_H-M   'P 1'
#
loop_
_entity.id
_entity.type
_entity.pdbx_description
1 polymer ?
#
loop_
_entity_poly.entity_id
_entity_poly.type
_entity_poly.pdbx_seq_one_letter_code
_entity_poly.pdbx_strand_id
1 'polypeptide(L)'
;MIYLLSWYAQDFLQVLGTGTALVPEVFLLTLVVLSVFRPEKGPEILWAAFFGGVLWDLRWVGFPGITSLLYGITLTAVQLFWNSLPVSGRTVPLFGASLLGASIPIALTRIFLSRYREGGIFTAWLLQQSYMLPLILLACALYAWRLKNSDV
;
A
#
# COMPACT_ATOMS: atom_id res chain seq x y z
N MET A 1 -1.71 9.60 14.24
CA MET A 1 -2.28 10.66 13.39
C MET A 1 -2.09 10.40 11.89
N ILE A 2 -0.89 10.03 11.43
CA ILE A 2 -0.61 9.75 9.99
C ILE A 2 -1.46 8.61 9.42
N TYR A 3 -1.71 7.55 10.18
CA TYR A 3 -2.55 6.41 9.77
C TYR A 3 -3.99 6.84 9.46
N LEU A 4 -4.58 7.65 10.33
CA LEU A 4 -5.94 8.16 10.12
C LEU A 4 -5.99 9.08 8.91
N LEU A 5 -5.02 9.97 8.76
CA LEU A 5 -4.97 10.90 7.63
C LEU A 5 -4.87 10.16 6.29
N SER A 6 -3.99 9.17 6.20
CA SER A 6 -3.82 8.37 4.97
C SER A 6 -5.04 7.49 4.68
N TRP A 7 -5.71 6.97 5.73
CA TRP A 7 -6.94 6.21 5.58
C TRP A 7 -8.08 7.09 5.05
N TYR A 8 -8.28 8.28 5.65
CA TYR A 8 -9.29 9.23 5.18
C TYR A 8 -8.99 9.77 3.77
N ALA A 9 -7.71 9.99 3.45
CA ALA A 9 -7.32 10.39 2.10
C ALA A 9 -7.71 9.33 1.06
N GLN A 10 -7.47 8.06 1.37
CA GLN A 10 -7.88 6.95 0.51
C GLN A 10 -9.40 6.83 0.40
N ASP A 11 -10.12 6.93 1.53
CA ASP A 11 -11.58 6.89 1.55
C ASP A 11 -12.18 8.04 0.73
N PHE A 12 -11.63 9.25 0.86
CA PHE A 12 -12.04 10.41 0.06
C PHE A 12 -11.82 10.19 -1.45
N LEU A 13 -10.66 9.67 -1.82
CA LEU A 13 -10.38 9.31 -3.22
C LEU A 13 -11.35 8.25 -3.74
N GLN A 14 -11.73 7.27 -2.90
CA GLN A 14 -12.71 6.26 -3.26
C GLN A 14 -14.11 6.87 -3.48
N VAL A 15 -14.50 7.83 -2.65
CA VAL A 15 -15.77 8.56 -2.82
C VAL A 15 -15.76 9.37 -4.12
N LEU A 16 -14.66 10.04 -4.46
CA LEU A 16 -14.52 10.77 -5.73
C LEU A 16 -14.51 9.84 -6.94
N GLY A 17 -13.93 8.65 -6.79
CA GLY A 17 -13.86 7.60 -7.80
C GLY A 17 -15.07 6.67 -7.78
N THR A 18 -16.21 7.08 -7.24
CA THR A 18 -17.44 6.25 -7.19
C THR A 18 -17.78 5.73 -8.57
N GLY A 19 -17.83 4.40 -8.69
CA GLY A 19 -18.04 3.70 -9.97
C GLY A 19 -16.77 3.16 -10.62
N THR A 20 -15.58 3.53 -10.16
CA THR A 20 -14.32 2.94 -10.61
C THR A 20 -13.64 2.16 -9.48
N ALA A 21 -13.17 0.96 -9.77
CA ALA A 21 -12.32 0.19 -8.82
C ALA A 21 -10.87 0.74 -8.75
N LEU A 22 -10.58 1.79 -9.49
CA LEU A 22 -9.24 2.26 -9.84
C LEU A 22 -8.81 3.43 -8.94
N VAL A 23 -8.70 3.19 -7.64
CA VAL A 23 -8.24 4.20 -6.68
C VAL A 23 -6.87 3.81 -6.13
N PRO A 24 -5.92 4.75 -6.04
CA PRO A 24 -4.59 4.47 -5.50
C PRO A 24 -4.65 4.06 -4.03
N GLU A 25 -3.86 3.07 -3.67
CA GLU A 25 -3.77 2.50 -2.32
C GLU A 25 -2.91 3.38 -1.39
N VAL A 26 -3.36 4.60 -1.13
CA VAL A 26 -2.61 5.59 -0.33
C VAL A 26 -2.32 5.09 1.07
N PHE A 27 -3.31 4.43 1.70
CA PHE A 27 -3.16 3.90 3.05
C PHE A 27 -2.11 2.79 3.10
N LEU A 28 -2.21 1.79 2.21
CA LEU A 28 -1.22 0.71 2.13
C LEU A 28 0.18 1.24 1.88
N LEU A 29 0.35 2.13 0.88
CA LEU A 29 1.65 2.74 0.60
C LEU A 29 2.24 3.43 1.83
N THR A 30 1.40 4.19 2.55
CA THR A 30 1.83 4.84 3.80
C THR A 30 2.30 3.82 4.83
N LEU A 31 1.59 2.70 5.00
CA LEU A 31 1.98 1.65 5.95
C LEU A 31 3.29 0.98 5.54
N VAL A 32 3.49 0.68 4.24
CA VAL A 32 4.74 0.10 3.73
C VAL A 32 5.91 1.07 3.91
N VAL A 33 5.74 2.34 3.55
CA VAL A 33 6.76 3.37 3.77
C VAL A 33 7.13 3.47 5.24
N LEU A 34 6.15 3.51 6.14
CA LEU A 34 6.40 3.58 7.58
C LEU A 34 7.09 2.32 8.11
N SER A 35 6.75 1.13 7.61
CA SER A 35 7.38 -0.12 8.05
C SER A 35 8.86 -0.19 7.67
N VAL A 36 9.26 0.43 6.56
CA VAL A 36 10.66 0.54 6.14
C VAL A 36 11.38 1.66 6.89
N PHE A 37 10.70 2.79 7.12
CA PHE A 37 11.31 3.96 7.77
C PHE A 37 11.40 3.84 9.29
N ARG A 38 10.51 3.07 9.91
CA ARG A 38 10.39 2.89 11.35
C ARG A 38 10.13 1.43 11.72
N PRO A 39 11.12 0.55 11.48
CA PRO A 39 10.95 -0.88 11.73
C PRO A 39 10.62 -1.21 13.19
N GLU A 40 11.04 -0.33 14.12
CA GLU A 40 10.72 -0.44 15.55
C GLU A 40 9.22 -0.32 15.86
N LYS A 41 8.43 0.28 14.95
CA LYS A 41 6.98 0.44 15.06
C LYS A 41 6.18 -0.65 14.34
N GLY A 42 6.83 -1.75 13.98
CA GLY A 42 6.19 -2.86 13.26
C GLY A 42 4.85 -3.30 13.84
N PRO A 43 4.73 -3.59 15.15
CA PRO A 43 3.45 -3.99 15.75
C PRO A 43 2.36 -2.91 15.66
N GLU A 44 2.71 -1.63 15.88
CA GLU A 44 1.77 -0.51 15.74
C GLU A 44 1.23 -0.40 14.32
N ILE A 45 2.10 -0.57 13.32
CA ILE A 45 1.74 -0.53 11.90
C ILE A 45 0.83 -1.69 11.52
N LEU A 46 1.09 -2.90 12.05
CA LEU A 46 0.24 -4.07 11.83
C LEU A 46 -1.15 -3.89 12.43
N TRP A 47 -1.26 -3.29 13.62
CA TRP A 47 -2.55 -2.95 14.21
C TRP A 47 -3.29 -1.90 13.40
N ALA A 48 -2.58 -0.87 12.90
CA ALA A 48 -3.18 0.12 12.01
C ALA A 48 -3.69 -0.52 10.70
N ALA A 49 -2.95 -1.45 10.14
CA ALA A 49 -3.35 -2.24 8.96
C ALA A 49 -4.61 -3.06 9.23
N PHE A 50 -4.65 -3.75 10.37
CA PHE A 50 -5.79 -4.57 10.75
C PHE A 50 -7.05 -3.71 10.89
N PHE A 51 -7.03 -2.68 11.73
CA PHE A 51 -8.19 -1.83 11.94
C PHE A 51 -8.59 -1.04 10.69
N GLY A 52 -7.61 -0.49 9.95
CA GLY A 52 -7.88 0.21 8.71
C GLY A 52 -8.50 -0.69 7.64
N GLY A 53 -8.05 -1.94 7.56
CA GLY A 53 -8.62 -2.95 6.67
C GLY A 53 -10.05 -3.34 7.07
N VAL A 54 -10.32 -3.58 8.37
CA VAL A 54 -11.68 -3.87 8.86
C VAL A 54 -12.63 -2.72 8.55
N LEU A 55 -12.23 -1.47 8.85
CA LEU A 55 -13.04 -0.28 8.55
C LEU A 55 -13.32 -0.15 7.06
N TRP A 56 -12.33 -0.45 6.22
CA TRP A 56 -12.49 -0.46 4.78
C TRP A 56 -13.49 -1.51 4.31
N ASP A 57 -13.37 -2.73 4.82
CA ASP A 57 -14.25 -3.83 4.47
C ASP A 57 -15.70 -3.57 4.88
N LEU A 58 -15.92 -3.02 6.08
CA LEU A 58 -17.25 -2.65 6.56
C LEU A 58 -17.90 -1.57 5.70
N ARG A 59 -17.10 -0.65 5.15
CA ARG A 59 -17.63 0.48 4.38
C ARG A 59 -17.83 0.15 2.90
N TRP A 60 -16.91 -0.59 2.29
CA TRP A 60 -16.85 -0.74 0.84
C TRP A 60 -17.05 -2.17 0.32
N VAL A 61 -16.68 -3.17 1.11
CA VAL A 61 -16.73 -4.58 0.68
C VAL A 61 -17.99 -5.29 1.21
N GLY A 62 -18.43 -4.91 2.41
CA GLY A 62 -19.58 -5.52 3.07
C GLY A 62 -19.28 -6.87 3.76
N PHE A 63 -18.07 -7.38 3.64
CA PHE A 63 -17.60 -8.60 4.30
C PHE A 63 -16.28 -8.31 5.03
N PRO A 64 -16.28 -8.23 6.37
CA PRO A 64 -15.11 -7.83 7.14
C PRO A 64 -14.03 -8.88 7.14
N GLY A 65 -12.76 -8.44 7.03
CA GLY A 65 -11.58 -9.25 7.26
C GLY A 65 -10.72 -9.52 6.02
N ILE A 66 -11.24 -9.42 4.80
CA ILE A 66 -10.49 -9.70 3.57
C ILE A 66 -9.35 -8.70 3.40
N THR A 67 -9.64 -7.41 3.44
CA THR A 67 -8.63 -6.36 3.28
C THR A 67 -7.66 -6.34 4.45
N SER A 68 -8.14 -6.58 5.68
CA SER A 68 -7.28 -6.70 6.86
C SER A 68 -6.28 -7.83 6.74
N LEU A 69 -6.73 -8.99 6.29
CA LEU A 69 -5.87 -10.16 6.08
C LEU A 69 -4.80 -9.87 5.02
N LEU A 70 -5.20 -9.29 3.90
CA LEU A 70 -4.28 -8.94 2.81
C LEU A 70 -3.26 -7.89 3.25
N TYR A 71 -3.68 -6.86 3.97
CA TYR A 71 -2.77 -5.85 4.52
C TYR A 71 -1.78 -6.48 5.50
N GLY A 72 -2.27 -7.34 6.42
CA GLY A 72 -1.43 -8.04 7.38
C GLY A 72 -0.38 -8.93 6.72
N ILE A 73 -0.79 -9.79 5.77
CA ILE A 73 0.13 -10.67 5.03
C ILE A 73 1.15 -9.85 4.24
N THR A 74 0.68 -8.84 3.50
CA THR A 74 1.55 -8.02 2.65
C THR A 74 2.59 -7.26 3.47
N LEU A 75 2.17 -6.61 4.57
CA LEU A 75 3.10 -5.90 5.45
C LEU A 75 4.08 -6.81 6.14
N THR A 76 3.63 -7.97 6.62
CA THR A 76 4.51 -8.97 7.22
C THR A 76 5.54 -9.46 6.20
N ALA A 77 5.13 -9.75 4.97
CA ALA A 77 6.04 -10.14 3.90
C ALA A 77 7.07 -9.06 3.58
N VAL A 78 6.64 -7.79 3.48
CA VAL A 78 7.55 -6.66 3.26
C VAL A 78 8.53 -6.50 4.42
N GLN A 79 8.07 -6.58 5.67
CA GLN A 79 8.93 -6.47 6.85
C GLN A 79 9.96 -7.60 6.92
N LEU A 80 9.54 -8.85 6.69
CA LEU A 80 10.45 -9.99 6.66
C LEU A 80 11.49 -9.85 5.54
N PHE A 81 11.05 -9.50 4.34
CA PHE A 81 11.93 -9.27 3.20
C PHE A 81 12.94 -8.15 3.51
N TRP A 82 12.47 -7.00 4.00
CA TRP A 82 13.32 -5.84 4.27
C TRP A 82 14.32 -6.10 5.40
N ASN A 83 13.92 -6.83 6.43
CA ASN A 83 14.78 -7.21 7.54
C ASN A 83 15.83 -8.27 7.16
N SER A 84 15.56 -9.10 6.16
CA SER A 84 16.52 -10.10 5.66
C SER A 84 17.61 -9.48 4.77
N LEU A 85 17.41 -8.25 4.28
CA LEU A 85 18.36 -7.58 3.41
C LEU A 85 19.50 -6.92 4.21
N PRO A 86 20.77 -7.12 3.79
CA PRO A 86 21.88 -6.36 4.34
C PRO A 86 21.71 -4.86 4.02
N VAL A 87 22.32 -4.00 4.83
CA VAL A 87 22.20 -2.53 4.66
C VAL A 87 22.62 -2.09 3.26
N SER A 88 23.69 -2.67 2.72
CA SER A 88 24.17 -2.40 1.34
C SER A 88 23.17 -2.80 0.23
N GLY A 89 22.25 -3.72 0.51
CA GLY A 89 21.22 -4.16 -0.43
C GLY A 89 19.97 -3.29 -0.45
N ARG A 90 19.82 -2.36 0.49
CA ARG A 90 18.64 -1.50 0.64
C ARG A 90 18.68 -0.31 -0.30
N THR A 91 18.46 -0.56 -1.58
CA THR A 91 18.54 0.46 -2.64
C THR A 91 17.17 1.08 -2.94
N VAL A 92 17.17 2.28 -3.55
CA VAL A 92 15.94 2.99 -3.96
C VAL A 92 15.10 2.18 -4.96
N PRO A 93 15.69 1.54 -6.01
CA PRO A 93 14.92 0.70 -6.91
C PRO A 93 14.25 -0.49 -6.22
N LEU A 94 14.93 -1.11 -5.25
CA LEU A 94 14.38 -2.23 -4.50
C LEU A 94 13.22 -1.78 -3.59
N PHE A 95 13.32 -0.57 -3.02
CA PHE A 95 12.22 0.03 -2.27
C PHE A 95 11.01 0.26 -3.17
N GLY A 96 11.19 0.84 -4.37
CA GLY A 96 10.12 1.01 -5.35
C GLY A 96 9.49 -0.32 -5.78
N ALA A 97 10.31 -1.34 -6.03
CA ALA A 97 9.83 -2.69 -6.34
C ALA A 97 9.02 -3.31 -5.20
N SER A 98 9.40 -3.07 -3.94
CA SER A 98 8.65 -3.52 -2.76
C SER A 98 7.28 -2.85 -2.66
N LEU A 99 7.18 -1.55 -2.97
CA LEU A 99 5.91 -0.82 -2.99
C LEU A 99 4.99 -1.33 -4.10
N LEU A 100 5.52 -1.54 -5.31
CA LEU A 100 4.77 -2.14 -6.42
C LEU A 100 4.30 -3.55 -6.07
N GLY A 101 5.20 -4.40 -5.58
CA GLY A 101 4.87 -5.77 -5.18
C GLY A 101 3.80 -5.84 -4.10
N ALA A 102 3.87 -4.94 -3.11
CA ALA A 102 2.88 -4.85 -2.04
C ALA A 102 1.48 -4.45 -2.55
N SER A 103 1.39 -3.64 -3.60
CA SER A 103 0.11 -3.20 -4.16
C SER A 103 -0.60 -4.27 -5.00
N ILE A 104 0.13 -5.23 -5.56
CA ILE A 104 -0.42 -6.24 -6.50
C ILE A 104 -1.57 -7.07 -5.90
N PRO A 105 -1.41 -7.75 -4.75
CA PRO A 105 -2.45 -8.62 -4.23
C PRO A 105 -3.73 -7.87 -3.87
N ILE A 106 -3.60 -6.64 -3.40
CA ILE A 106 -4.73 -5.79 -3.01
C ILE A 106 -5.45 -5.28 -4.25
N ALA A 107 -4.70 -4.78 -5.25
CA ALA A 107 -5.24 -4.34 -6.51
C ALA A 107 -6.04 -5.45 -7.22
N LEU A 108 -5.48 -6.65 -7.30
CA LEU A 108 -6.17 -7.80 -7.91
C LEU A 108 -7.43 -8.17 -7.14
N THR A 109 -7.37 -8.23 -5.81
CA THR A 109 -8.54 -8.55 -4.99
C THR A 109 -9.65 -7.53 -5.15
N ARG A 110 -9.33 -6.23 -5.19
CA ARG A 110 -10.32 -5.18 -5.42
C ARG A 110 -10.98 -5.27 -6.79
N ILE A 111 -10.20 -5.49 -7.85
CA ILE A 111 -10.73 -5.67 -9.20
C ILE A 111 -11.67 -6.88 -9.22
N PHE A 112 -11.29 -7.97 -8.55
CA PHE A 112 -12.12 -9.18 -8.46
C PHE A 112 -13.43 -8.95 -7.70
N LEU A 113 -13.38 -8.26 -6.58
CA LEU A 113 -14.55 -7.97 -5.73
C LEU A 113 -15.48 -6.91 -6.35
N SER A 114 -14.93 -5.93 -7.05
CA SER A 114 -15.73 -4.86 -7.69
C SER A 114 -16.55 -5.31 -8.88
N ARG A 115 -16.39 -6.55 -9.35
CA ARG A 115 -17.00 -7.07 -10.59
C ARG A 115 -16.76 -6.15 -11.80
N TYR A 116 -15.65 -5.43 -11.80
CA TYR A 116 -15.27 -4.56 -12.91
C TYR A 116 -15.17 -5.39 -14.20
N ARG A 117 -16.03 -5.12 -15.18
CA ARG A 117 -16.12 -5.87 -16.43
C ARG A 117 -15.63 -5.11 -17.65
N GLU A 118 -15.44 -3.80 -17.55
CA GLU A 118 -15.04 -2.97 -18.68
C GLU A 118 -13.53 -3.11 -18.95
N GLY A 119 -13.16 -3.54 -20.15
CA GLY A 119 -11.77 -3.59 -20.60
C GLY A 119 -10.94 -4.79 -20.14
N GLY A 120 -11.46 -5.69 -19.31
CA GLY A 120 -10.75 -6.87 -18.80
C GLY A 120 -9.88 -6.60 -17.55
N ILE A 121 -9.62 -7.67 -16.79
CA ILE A 121 -8.89 -7.62 -15.50
C ILE A 121 -7.48 -7.06 -15.66
N PHE A 122 -6.79 -7.44 -16.72
CA PHE A 122 -5.41 -7.00 -16.97
C PHE A 122 -5.32 -5.50 -17.25
N THR A 123 -6.23 -4.96 -18.05
CA THR A 123 -6.30 -3.52 -18.35
C THR A 123 -6.63 -2.71 -17.10
N ALA A 124 -7.59 -3.16 -16.30
CA ALA A 124 -7.93 -2.52 -15.04
C ALA A 124 -6.74 -2.53 -14.07
N TRP A 125 -6.02 -3.65 -13.96
CA TRP A 125 -4.84 -3.76 -13.14
C TRP A 125 -3.71 -2.81 -13.60
N LEU A 126 -3.43 -2.73 -14.90
CA LEU A 126 -2.44 -1.80 -15.44
C LEU A 126 -2.80 -0.34 -15.17
N LEU A 127 -4.05 0.03 -15.34
CA LEU A 127 -4.54 1.38 -15.04
C LEU A 127 -4.37 1.69 -13.55
N GLN A 128 -4.73 0.77 -12.66
CA GLN A 128 -4.55 0.96 -11.22
C GLN A 128 -3.07 1.13 -10.85
N GLN A 129 -2.17 0.32 -11.40
CA GLN A 129 -0.74 0.49 -11.19
C GLN A 129 -0.24 1.84 -11.72
N SER A 130 -0.76 2.30 -12.85
CA SER A 130 -0.42 3.62 -13.39
C SER A 130 -0.80 4.77 -12.45
N TYR A 131 -1.96 4.70 -11.78
CA TYR A 131 -2.35 5.67 -10.77
C TYR A 131 -1.49 5.61 -9.50
N MET A 132 -0.86 4.46 -9.23
CA MET A 132 0.06 4.30 -8.10
C MET A 132 1.45 4.90 -8.36
N LEU A 133 1.89 4.97 -9.62
CA LEU A 133 3.25 5.39 -9.98
C LEU A 133 3.66 6.75 -9.40
N PRO A 134 2.87 7.82 -9.47
CA PRO A 134 3.27 9.13 -8.91
C PRO A 134 3.56 9.05 -7.40
N LEU A 135 2.75 8.29 -6.67
CA LEU A 135 2.92 8.10 -5.22
C LEU A 135 4.16 7.27 -4.89
N ILE A 136 4.43 6.23 -5.69
CA ILE A 136 5.63 5.40 -5.56
C ILE A 136 6.88 6.23 -5.86
N LEU A 137 6.87 7.04 -6.91
CA LEU A 137 7.98 7.93 -7.24
C LEU A 137 8.24 8.95 -6.12
N LEU A 138 7.19 9.53 -5.55
CA LEU A 138 7.32 10.42 -4.38
C LEU A 138 7.93 9.69 -3.19
N ALA A 139 7.47 8.47 -2.88
CA ALA A 139 8.01 7.66 -1.80
C ALA A 139 9.49 7.30 -2.04
N CYS A 140 9.86 6.94 -3.28
CA CYS A 140 11.24 6.69 -3.67
C CYS A 140 12.13 7.93 -3.52
N ALA A 141 11.63 9.11 -3.90
CA ALA A 141 12.35 10.38 -3.71
C ALA A 141 12.59 10.67 -2.23
N LEU A 142 11.58 10.46 -1.37
CA LEU A 142 11.73 10.60 0.09
C LEU A 142 12.73 9.59 0.67
N TYR A 143 12.71 8.35 0.18
CA TYR A 143 13.67 7.34 0.61
C TYR A 143 15.10 7.68 0.18
N ALA A 144 15.29 8.13 -1.07
CA ALA A 144 16.59 8.59 -1.58
C ALA A 144 17.13 9.79 -0.78
N TRP A 145 16.27 10.75 -0.46
CA TRP A 145 16.61 11.90 0.37
C TRP A 145 17.05 11.47 1.78
N ARG A 146 16.33 10.51 2.38
CA ARG A 146 16.70 9.95 3.68
C ARG A 146 18.07 9.26 3.65
N LEU A 147 18.34 8.41 2.64
CA LEU A 147 19.64 7.75 2.50
C LEU A 147 20.77 8.78 2.44
N LYS A 148 20.62 9.82 1.62
CA LYS A 148 21.62 10.88 1.50
C LYS A 148 21.90 11.61 2.82
N ASN A 149 20.89 11.78 3.68
CA ASN A 149 21.04 12.49 4.95
C ASN A 149 21.44 11.56 6.13
N SER A 150 21.43 10.24 5.94
CA SER A 150 21.92 9.29 6.96
C SER A 150 23.41 8.98 6.85
N ASP A 151 24.04 9.36 5.74
CA ASP A 151 25.47 9.17 5.50
C ASP A 151 26.32 10.38 5.99
N VAL A 152 25.71 11.35 6.69
CA VAL A 152 26.34 12.49 7.37
C VAL A 152 26.25 12.32 8.88
#